data_bfdd8ead2f7b9fb7d45f0c7c7fac357a
#
_entry.id   bfdd8ead2f7b9fb7d45f0c7c7fac357a
#
_cell.length_a   1.000
_cell.length_b   1.000
_cell.length_c   1.000
_cell.angle_alpha   90.00
_cell.angle_beta   90.00
_cell.angle_gamma   90.00
#
_symmetry.space_group_name_H-M   'P 1'
#
loop_
_entity.id
_entity.type
_entity.pdbx_description
1 polymer ?
#
loop_
_entity_poly.entity_id
_entity_poly.type
_entity_poly.pdbx_seq_one_letter_code
_entity_poly.pdbx_strand_id
1 'polypeptide(L)'
;MTRLAPTKKSVRTTSSTGNSVDLSKFNEQQKQIYNRIENLANFDCELELKDSVNVKFKNLDQAKKDEIYDLALSLKPWRKGPFLLDDIYIDSEWQSFIKFNILAPHLNLAGKCVADVGCNNGYYMFKMLK
;
A
#
# COMPACT_ATOMS: atom_id res chain seq x y z
N MET A 1 -24.08 16.57 9.48
CA MET A 1 -22.82 15.78 9.30
C MET A 1 -23.02 14.80 8.16
N THR A 2 -22.59 15.14 6.98
CA THR A 2 -22.70 14.26 5.81
C THR A 2 -21.53 13.29 5.85
N ARG A 3 -21.77 12.04 6.19
CA ARG A 3 -20.77 10.97 6.03
C ARG A 3 -20.56 10.75 4.54
N LEU A 4 -19.38 11.10 4.06
CA LEU A 4 -18.95 10.70 2.72
C LEU A 4 -18.91 9.18 2.67
N ALA A 5 -19.60 8.60 1.70
CA ALA A 5 -19.57 7.16 1.44
C ALA A 5 -18.14 6.73 1.08
N PRO A 6 -17.71 5.55 1.50
CA PRO A 6 -16.37 5.05 1.17
C PRO A 6 -16.27 4.86 -0.35
N THR A 7 -15.29 5.53 -0.94
CA THR A 7 -15.02 5.39 -2.39
C THR A 7 -14.32 4.06 -2.63
N LYS A 8 -15.03 3.09 -3.18
CA LYS A 8 -14.43 1.85 -3.66
C LYS A 8 -13.81 2.10 -5.03
N LYS A 9 -12.51 1.96 -5.15
CA LYS A 9 -11.82 1.97 -6.44
C LYS A 9 -11.29 0.58 -6.75
N SER A 10 -11.64 0.06 -7.93
CA SER A 10 -10.96 -1.10 -8.49
C SER A 10 -9.65 -0.62 -9.11
N VAL A 11 -8.54 -1.10 -8.61
CA VAL A 11 -7.21 -0.80 -9.16
C VAL A 11 -6.71 -2.07 -9.86
N ARG A 12 -6.56 -2.00 -11.17
CA ARG A 12 -5.74 -2.98 -11.89
C ARG A 12 -4.29 -2.51 -11.78
N THR A 13 -3.46 -3.31 -11.16
CA THR A 13 -2.01 -3.16 -11.29
C THR A 13 -1.62 -3.70 -12.65
N THR A 14 -1.53 -2.83 -13.65
CA THR A 14 -0.84 -3.18 -14.88
C THR A 14 0.66 -3.15 -14.55
N SER A 15 1.37 -4.23 -14.81
CA SER A 15 2.83 -4.21 -14.88
C SER A 15 3.21 -3.16 -15.94
N SER A 16 3.57 -1.96 -15.50
CA SER A 16 4.09 -0.96 -16.42
C SER A 16 5.47 -1.41 -16.87
N THR A 17 5.56 -1.77 -18.11
CA THR A 17 6.81 -1.83 -18.86
C THR A 17 7.57 -0.53 -18.66
N GLY A 18 8.72 -0.60 -17.97
CA GLY A 18 9.74 0.37 -18.17
C GLY A 18 10.10 1.26 -17.02
N ASN A 19 10.62 0.74 -15.96
CA ASN A 19 11.81 1.25 -15.26
C ASN A 19 12.32 0.08 -14.41
N SER A 20 13.30 -0.63 -14.91
CA SER A 20 14.00 -1.64 -14.12
C SER A 20 14.61 -0.94 -12.90
N VAL A 21 14.21 -1.41 -11.73
CA VAL A 21 14.81 -0.92 -10.48
C VAL A 21 16.30 -1.31 -10.49
N ASP A 22 17.16 -0.33 -10.27
CA ASP A 22 18.58 -0.59 -10.14
C ASP A 22 18.86 -1.34 -8.82
N LEU A 23 19.02 -2.66 -8.91
CA LEU A 23 19.28 -3.53 -7.77
C LEU A 23 20.74 -3.50 -7.30
N SER A 24 21.62 -2.76 -7.96
CA SER A 24 23.05 -2.71 -7.61
C SER A 24 23.31 -2.18 -6.20
N LYS A 25 22.40 -1.35 -5.70
CA LYS A 25 22.46 -0.75 -4.37
C LYS A 25 21.80 -1.60 -3.27
N PHE A 26 21.17 -2.71 -3.64
CA PHE A 26 20.48 -3.59 -2.71
C PHE A 26 21.44 -4.64 -2.18
N ASN A 27 21.33 -4.92 -0.87
CA ASN A 27 21.96 -6.10 -0.30
C ASN A 27 21.22 -7.37 -0.73
N GLU A 28 21.79 -8.54 -0.46
CA GLU A 28 21.22 -9.83 -0.92
C GLU A 28 19.81 -10.09 -0.32
N GLN A 29 19.59 -9.74 0.92
CA GLN A 29 18.27 -9.89 1.55
C GLN A 29 17.23 -9.00 0.86
N GLN A 30 17.58 -7.76 0.55
CA GLN A 30 16.68 -6.83 -0.16
C GLN A 30 16.37 -7.32 -1.57
N LYS A 31 17.37 -7.88 -2.28
CA LYS A 31 17.16 -8.47 -3.61
C LYS A 31 16.22 -9.67 -3.54
N GLN A 32 16.38 -10.53 -2.55
CA GLN A 32 15.48 -11.68 -2.35
C GLN A 32 14.04 -11.24 -2.10
N ILE A 33 13.81 -10.25 -1.24
CA ILE A 33 12.49 -9.70 -0.97
C ILE A 33 11.91 -9.08 -2.25
N TYR A 34 12.69 -8.29 -2.97
CA TYR A 34 12.27 -7.66 -4.22
C TYR A 34 11.82 -8.73 -5.24
N ASN A 35 12.63 -9.77 -5.44
CA ASN A 35 12.31 -10.86 -6.37
C ASN A 35 11.05 -11.61 -5.96
N ARG A 36 10.81 -11.82 -4.66
CA ARG A 36 9.56 -12.42 -4.17
C ARG A 36 8.35 -11.55 -4.50
N ILE A 37 8.46 -10.24 -4.32
CA ILE A 37 7.39 -9.29 -4.66
C ILE A 37 7.11 -9.31 -6.16
N GLU A 38 8.15 -9.28 -7.00
CA GLU A 38 8.01 -9.32 -8.47
C GLU A 38 7.40 -10.65 -8.96
N ASN A 39 7.65 -11.76 -8.26
CA ASN A 39 7.09 -13.06 -8.58
C ASN A 39 5.65 -13.24 -8.06
N LEU A 40 5.17 -12.36 -7.17
CA LEU A 40 3.76 -12.36 -6.83
C LEU A 40 2.94 -12.02 -8.08
N ALA A 41 1.94 -12.85 -8.35
CA ALA A 41 1.03 -12.59 -9.45
C ALA A 41 0.36 -11.22 -9.25
N ASN A 42 0.08 -10.54 -10.34
CA ASN A 42 -0.78 -9.36 -10.29
C ASN A 42 -2.19 -9.78 -9.86
N PHE A 43 -2.63 -9.27 -8.73
CA PHE A 43 -3.96 -9.53 -8.21
C PHE A 43 -4.91 -8.38 -8.57
N ASP A 44 -6.10 -8.75 -9.02
CA ASP A 44 -7.20 -7.79 -8.98
C ASP A 44 -7.56 -7.53 -7.53
N CYS A 45 -7.60 -6.26 -7.14
CA CYS A 45 -7.93 -5.88 -5.78
C CYS A 45 -8.88 -4.69 -5.73
N GLU A 46 -9.56 -4.56 -4.61
CA GLU A 46 -10.34 -3.38 -4.26
C GLU A 46 -9.65 -2.63 -3.13
N LEU A 47 -9.57 -1.31 -3.29
CA LEU A 47 -9.03 -0.43 -2.26
C LEU A 47 -10.18 0.25 -1.51
N GLU A 48 -10.12 0.21 -0.19
CA GLU A 48 -10.98 0.98 0.68
C GLU A 48 -10.10 1.83 1.61
N LEU A 49 -10.17 3.15 1.44
CA LEU A 49 -9.32 4.09 2.15
C LEU A 49 -10.07 4.66 3.36
N LYS A 50 -9.90 4.05 4.52
CA LYS A 50 -10.35 4.51 5.83
C LYS A 50 -9.17 5.04 6.64
N ASP A 51 -9.17 4.87 7.95
CA ASP A 51 -7.99 5.12 8.77
C ASP A 51 -6.85 4.17 8.37
N SER A 52 -7.18 2.91 8.10
CA SER A 52 -6.27 1.97 7.43
C SER A 52 -6.40 2.04 5.90
N VAL A 53 -5.32 1.68 5.22
CA VAL A 53 -5.34 1.35 3.80
C VAL A 53 -5.75 -0.11 3.68
N ASN A 54 -6.99 -0.34 3.26
CA ASN A 54 -7.54 -1.70 3.14
C ASN A 54 -7.45 -2.17 1.70
N VAL A 55 -6.86 -3.33 1.50
CA VAL A 55 -6.73 -4.01 0.22
C VAL A 55 -7.48 -5.33 0.31
N LYS A 56 -8.49 -5.51 -0.53
CA LYS A 56 -9.21 -6.78 -0.67
C LYS A 56 -8.82 -7.41 -1.98
N PHE A 57 -8.17 -8.55 -1.92
CA PHE A 57 -7.79 -9.31 -3.09
C PHE A 57 -8.97 -10.14 -3.61
N LYS A 58 -9.05 -10.25 -4.94
CA LYS A 58 -10.01 -11.15 -5.59
C LYS A 58 -9.31 -12.49 -5.88
N ASN A 59 -9.99 -13.57 -5.51
CA ASN A 59 -9.52 -14.94 -5.80
C ASN A 59 -8.13 -15.29 -5.23
N LEU A 60 -7.83 -14.83 -4.02
CA LEU A 60 -6.60 -15.19 -3.32
C LEU A 60 -6.75 -16.59 -2.69
N ASP A 61 -5.89 -17.51 -3.07
CA ASP A 61 -5.78 -18.81 -2.42
C ASP A 61 -4.98 -18.74 -1.10
N GLN A 62 -5.08 -19.76 -0.28
CA GLN A 62 -4.43 -19.78 1.03
C GLN A 62 -2.90 -19.72 0.92
N ALA A 63 -2.31 -20.40 -0.07
CA ALA A 63 -0.85 -20.41 -0.23
C ALA A 63 -0.29 -19.03 -0.54
N LYS A 64 -0.97 -18.28 -1.41
CA LYS A 64 -0.60 -16.89 -1.71
C LYS A 64 -0.82 -15.96 -0.53
N LYS A 65 -1.85 -16.21 0.26
CA LYS A 65 -2.11 -15.46 1.47
C LYS A 65 -1.01 -15.65 2.51
N ASP A 66 -0.56 -16.88 2.69
CA ASP A 66 0.56 -17.21 3.57
C ASP A 66 1.86 -16.54 3.07
N GLU A 67 2.07 -16.52 1.77
CA GLU A 67 3.23 -15.83 1.17
C GLU A 67 3.18 -14.30 1.40
N ILE A 68 2.02 -13.68 1.25
CA ILE A 68 1.83 -12.25 1.54
C ILE A 68 2.09 -11.97 3.02
N TYR A 69 1.61 -12.84 3.91
CA TYR A 69 1.86 -12.71 5.34
C TYR A 69 3.35 -12.77 5.67
N ASP A 70 4.07 -13.75 5.14
CA ASP A 70 5.51 -13.89 5.35
C ASP A 70 6.31 -12.72 4.78
N LEU A 71 5.90 -12.22 3.62
CA LEU A 71 6.49 -11.00 3.05
C LEU A 71 6.25 -9.79 3.94
N ALA A 72 5.04 -9.61 4.44
CA ALA A 72 4.71 -8.51 5.34
C ALA A 72 5.55 -8.56 6.63
N LEU A 73 5.79 -9.77 7.16
CA LEU A 73 6.69 -9.97 8.30
C LEU A 73 8.14 -9.62 7.97
N SER A 74 8.63 -9.99 6.79
CA SER A 74 10.01 -9.73 6.37
C SER A 74 10.29 -8.25 6.10
N LEU A 75 9.24 -7.45 5.87
CA LEU A 75 9.33 -6.00 5.62
C LEU A 75 9.27 -5.15 6.90
N LYS A 76 9.19 -5.76 8.07
CA LYS A 76 9.24 -5.01 9.33
C LYS A 76 10.56 -4.23 9.49
N PRO A 77 10.52 -3.06 10.16
CA PRO A 77 9.38 -2.43 10.81
C PRO A 77 8.50 -1.63 9.84
N TRP A 78 7.17 -1.74 9.98
CA TRP A 78 6.23 -0.90 9.27
C TRP A 78 6.10 0.44 9.99
N ARG A 79 6.61 1.49 9.37
CA ARG A 79 6.69 2.81 10.00
C ARG A 79 5.37 3.57 9.97
N LYS A 80 4.73 3.62 8.80
CA LYS A 80 3.47 4.33 8.55
C LYS A 80 2.34 3.33 8.34
N GLY A 81 1.14 3.66 8.75
CA GLY A 81 -0.02 2.79 8.57
C GLY A 81 -1.23 3.28 9.37
N PRO A 82 -2.17 2.40 9.69
CA PRO A 82 -2.12 0.93 9.48
C PRO A 82 -2.53 0.48 8.08
N PHE A 83 -2.28 -0.79 7.77
CA PHE A 83 -2.74 -1.47 6.56
C PHE A 83 -3.58 -2.69 6.92
N LEU A 84 -4.52 -3.04 6.06
CA LEU A 84 -5.28 -4.29 6.14
C LEU A 84 -5.26 -4.96 4.77
N LEU A 85 -4.57 -6.09 4.66
CA LEU A 85 -4.47 -6.89 3.44
C LEU A 85 -5.37 -8.12 3.62
N ASP A 86 -6.57 -8.08 3.09
CA ASP A 86 -7.69 -8.99 3.42
C ASP A 86 -7.96 -9.03 4.93
N ASP A 87 -7.49 -10.08 5.63
CA ASP A 87 -7.57 -10.25 7.08
C ASP A 87 -6.21 -10.07 7.78
N ILE A 88 -5.15 -9.79 7.03
CA ILE A 88 -3.82 -9.52 7.57
C ILE A 88 -3.75 -8.07 8.02
N TYR A 89 -3.94 -7.84 9.31
CA TYR A 89 -3.81 -6.50 9.88
C TYR A 89 -2.34 -6.20 10.19
N ILE A 90 -1.83 -5.14 9.57
CA ILE A 90 -0.48 -4.63 9.79
C ILE A 90 -0.59 -3.36 10.62
N ASP A 91 -0.36 -3.50 11.92
CA ASP A 91 -0.14 -2.35 12.78
C ASP A 91 1.21 -1.71 12.46
N SER A 92 1.33 -0.44 12.72
CA SER A 92 2.52 0.33 12.39
C SER A 92 2.98 1.14 13.60
N GLU A 93 4.25 1.54 13.58
CA GLU A 93 4.81 2.40 14.64
C GLU A 93 4.04 3.72 14.77
N TRP A 94 3.54 4.24 13.64
CA TRP A 94 2.84 5.52 13.58
C TRP A 94 1.41 5.30 13.06
N GLN A 95 0.43 5.74 13.85
CA GLN A 95 -0.97 5.83 13.42
C GLN A 95 -1.13 7.04 12.49
N SER A 96 -0.71 6.86 11.24
CA SER A 96 -0.50 7.93 10.27
C SER A 96 -1.79 8.62 9.84
N PHE A 97 -2.95 7.98 10.04
CA PHE A 97 -4.26 8.58 9.77
C PHE A 97 -4.51 9.81 10.63
N ILE A 98 -3.99 9.87 11.86
CA ILE A 98 -4.18 11.01 12.78
C ILE A 98 -3.63 12.28 12.10
N LYS A 99 -2.38 12.24 11.64
CA LYS A 99 -1.75 13.35 10.94
C LYS A 99 -2.47 13.67 9.62
N PHE A 100 -2.81 12.62 8.86
CA PHE A 100 -3.48 12.83 7.57
C PHE A 100 -4.84 13.48 7.74
N ASN A 101 -5.64 13.05 8.72
CA ASN A 101 -6.98 13.59 8.97
C ASN A 101 -6.95 15.07 9.39
N ILE A 102 -5.87 15.51 10.05
CA ILE A 102 -5.67 16.93 10.36
C ILE A 102 -5.38 17.74 9.08
N LEU A 103 -4.58 17.19 8.17
CA LEU A 103 -4.15 17.88 6.96
C LEU A 103 -5.18 17.82 5.84
N ALA A 104 -5.91 16.72 5.70
CA ALA A 104 -6.80 16.44 4.59
C ALA A 104 -7.81 17.55 4.27
N PRO A 105 -8.45 18.21 5.25
CA PRO A 105 -9.38 19.32 4.98
C PRO A 105 -8.72 20.52 4.30
N HIS A 106 -7.41 20.67 4.43
CA HIS A 106 -6.63 21.77 3.87
C HIS A 106 -5.94 21.42 2.54
N LEU A 107 -6.07 20.16 2.09
CA LEU A 107 -5.44 19.67 0.87
C LEU A 107 -6.45 19.66 -0.27
N ASN A 108 -6.26 20.51 -1.26
CA ASN A 108 -6.99 20.43 -2.53
C ASN A 108 -6.13 19.70 -3.57
N LEU A 109 -6.30 18.39 -3.67
CA LEU A 109 -5.49 17.52 -4.52
C LEU A 109 -6.20 17.10 -5.81
N ALA A 110 -7.46 17.48 -6.02
CA ALA A 110 -8.24 17.10 -7.19
C ALA A 110 -7.52 17.54 -8.48
N GLY A 111 -7.22 16.59 -9.36
CA GLY A 111 -6.52 16.84 -10.63
C GLY A 111 -5.05 17.27 -10.48
N LYS A 112 -4.46 17.16 -9.30
CA LYS A 112 -3.05 17.49 -9.07
C LYS A 112 -2.14 16.27 -9.22
N CYS A 113 -0.95 16.51 -9.72
CA CYS A 113 0.16 15.57 -9.64
C CYS A 113 0.91 15.83 -8.34
N VAL A 114 1.02 14.80 -7.49
CA VAL A 114 1.58 14.92 -6.14
C VAL A 114 2.83 14.07 -6.04
N ALA A 115 3.91 14.66 -5.54
CA ALA A 115 5.12 13.95 -5.16
C ALA A 115 5.21 13.86 -3.63
N ASP A 116 5.29 12.65 -3.10
CA ASP A 116 5.50 12.40 -1.68
C ASP A 116 6.98 12.07 -1.43
N VAL A 117 7.76 13.08 -1.04
CA VAL A 117 9.19 12.92 -0.76
C VAL A 117 9.37 12.22 0.59
N GLY A 118 10.13 11.11 0.59
CA GLY A 118 10.26 10.25 1.77
C GLY A 118 9.00 9.44 2.06
N CYS A 119 8.33 8.98 1.01
CA CYS A 119 7.03 8.29 1.08
C CYS A 119 7.05 7.04 1.97
N ASN A 120 8.22 6.44 2.24
CA ASN A 120 8.38 5.18 2.97
C ASN A 120 7.56 4.06 2.29
N ASN A 121 6.58 3.47 2.99
CA ASN A 121 5.69 2.43 2.45
C ASN A 121 4.49 2.95 1.65
N GLY A 122 4.45 4.24 1.34
CA GLY A 122 3.42 4.84 0.49
C GLY A 122 2.07 5.10 1.16
N TYR A 123 1.94 4.98 2.48
CA TYR A 123 0.66 5.16 3.17
C TYR A 123 -0.06 6.46 2.76
N TYR A 124 0.63 7.61 2.78
CA TYR A 124 0.04 8.89 2.40
C TYR A 124 -0.31 8.96 0.91
N MET A 125 0.50 8.33 0.05
CA MET A 125 0.20 8.24 -1.38
C MET A 125 -1.14 7.54 -1.61
N PHE A 126 -1.40 6.42 -0.93
CA PHE A 126 -2.70 5.74 -0.99
C PHE A 126 -3.83 6.65 -0.48
N LYS A 127 -3.62 7.33 0.64
CA LYS A 127 -4.63 8.22 1.22
C LYS A 127 -4.97 9.42 0.32
N MET A 128 -4.07 9.80 -0.57
CA MET A 128 -4.26 10.88 -1.55
C MET A 128 -4.91 10.41 -2.87
N LEU A 129 -5.13 9.12 -3.06
CA LEU A 129 -5.87 8.56 -4.19
C LEU A 129 -7.38 8.80 -4.00
N LYS A 130 -7.87 9.95 -4.42
CA LYS A 130 -9.30 10.28 -4.36
C LYS A 130 -9.92 10.38 -5.74
#